data_ba8b9c296a3338e577e6a310d9ffaa75
#
_entry.id   ba8b9c296a3338e577e6a310d9ffaa75
#
_cell.length_a   1.000
_cell.length_b   1.000
_cell.length_c   1.000
_cell.angle_alpha   90.00
_cell.angle_beta   90.00
_cell.angle_gamma   90.00
#
_symmetry.space_group_name_H-M   'P 1'
#
loop_
_entity.id
_entity.type
_entity.pdbx_description
1 polymer ?
#
loop_
_entity_poly.entity_id
_entity_poly.type
_entity_poly.pdbx_seq_one_letter_code
_entity_poly.pdbx_strand_id
1 'polypeptide(L)'
;IVGLETSFALGYTELVDKGVLTLSQLVEKMSVNPAKVLGIDKGNLAPGKAADIVIADITKEYKIDSSKFVSKGKNTPFDGKKGKGRVITTIVDGKIVYKY
;
A
#
# COMPACT_ATOMS: atom_id res chain seq x y z
N ILE A 1 14.20 -2.58 10.92
CA ILE A 1 12.74 -2.83 10.97
C ILE A 1 12.19 -3.09 9.58
N VAL A 2 11.14 -3.87 9.50
CA VAL A 2 10.43 -4.11 8.24
C VAL A 2 9.28 -3.12 8.11
N GLY A 3 9.07 -2.56 6.91
CA GLY A 3 8.11 -1.49 6.72
C GLY A 3 7.27 -1.56 5.45
N LEU A 4 7.66 -2.35 4.46
CA LEU A 4 6.97 -2.34 3.16
C LEU A 4 5.52 -2.82 3.25
N GLU A 5 5.25 -3.82 4.06
CA GLU A 5 3.90 -4.40 4.16
C GLU A 5 2.92 -3.56 4.96
N THR A 6 3.39 -2.54 5.66
CA THR A 6 2.56 -1.64 6.47
C THR A 6 2.50 -0.22 5.93
N SER A 7 3.29 0.13 4.92
CA SER A 7 3.47 1.51 4.47
C SER A 7 2.17 2.16 3.99
N PHE A 8 1.37 1.47 3.18
CA PHE A 8 0.11 2.04 2.69
C PHE A 8 -0.90 2.20 3.82
N ALA A 9 -1.07 1.17 4.66
CA ALA A 9 -2.02 1.22 5.78
C ALA A 9 -1.67 2.34 6.76
N LEU A 10 -0.40 2.50 7.10
CA LEU A 10 0.05 3.58 7.99
C LEU A 10 -0.11 4.94 7.33
N GLY A 11 0.22 5.08 6.05
CA GLY A 11 0.02 6.30 5.30
C GLY A 11 -1.46 6.69 5.24
N TYR A 12 -2.33 5.75 4.94
CA TYR A 12 -3.76 6.00 4.93
C TYR A 12 -4.27 6.42 6.32
N THR A 13 -3.96 5.63 7.33
CA THR A 13 -4.47 5.86 8.69
C THR A 13 -4.00 7.18 9.27
N GLU A 14 -2.72 7.51 9.13
CA GLU A 14 -2.13 8.68 9.77
C GLU A 14 -2.28 9.98 8.96
N LEU A 15 -2.45 9.89 7.65
CA LEU A 15 -2.50 11.05 6.77
C LEU A 15 -3.88 11.27 6.15
N VAL A 16 -4.50 10.25 5.59
CA VAL A 16 -5.79 10.39 4.91
C VAL A 16 -6.94 10.37 5.89
N ASP A 17 -7.00 9.36 6.75
CA ASP A 17 -8.08 9.22 7.72
C ASP A 17 -8.13 10.39 8.73
N LYS A 18 -6.99 10.98 9.02
CA LYS A 18 -6.88 12.17 9.89
C LYS A 18 -7.02 13.50 9.15
N GLY A 19 -7.27 13.49 7.84
CA GLY A 19 -7.54 14.68 7.06
C GLY A 19 -6.33 15.52 6.67
N VAL A 20 -5.11 15.00 6.80
CA VAL A 20 -3.88 15.72 6.38
C VAL A 20 -3.72 15.71 4.87
N LEU A 21 -4.00 14.58 4.23
CA LEU A 21 -3.96 14.41 2.77
C LEU A 21 -5.27 13.81 2.28
N THR A 22 -5.59 14.01 1.00
CA THR A 22 -6.60 13.21 0.32
C THR A 22 -6.00 11.86 -0.10
N LEU A 23 -6.85 10.88 -0.41
CA LEU A 23 -6.37 9.60 -0.93
C LEU A 23 -5.60 9.79 -2.24
N SER A 24 -6.07 10.66 -3.14
CA SER A 24 -5.35 10.95 -4.39
C SER A 24 -3.96 11.53 -4.13
N GLN A 25 -3.82 12.38 -3.14
CA GLN A 25 -2.51 12.96 -2.77
C GLN A 25 -1.58 11.88 -2.20
N LEU A 26 -2.09 10.95 -1.40
CA LEU A 26 -1.30 9.83 -0.90
C LEU A 26 -0.79 8.94 -2.05
N VAL A 27 -1.66 8.58 -2.98
CA VAL A 27 -1.29 7.78 -4.16
C VAL A 27 -0.25 8.51 -5.01
N GLU A 28 -0.42 9.82 -5.20
CA GLU A 28 0.55 10.64 -5.93
C GLU A 28 1.94 10.54 -5.30
N LYS A 29 2.04 10.65 -3.98
CA LYS A 29 3.32 10.61 -3.26
C LYS A 29 3.94 9.21 -3.20
N MET A 30 3.14 8.17 -3.19
CA MET A 30 3.62 6.79 -3.05
C MET A 30 3.87 6.10 -4.39
N SER A 31 3.25 6.54 -5.47
CA SER A 31 3.27 5.85 -6.76
C SER A 31 3.66 6.77 -7.91
N VAL A 32 2.89 7.83 -8.16
CA VAL A 32 3.09 8.69 -9.34
C VAL A 32 4.43 9.41 -9.28
N ASN A 33 4.73 10.08 -8.17
CA ASN A 33 5.96 10.84 -8.02
C ASN A 33 7.21 9.95 -8.00
N PRO A 34 7.24 8.82 -7.27
CA PRO A 34 8.36 7.90 -7.38
C PRO A 34 8.60 7.37 -8.79
N ALA A 35 7.55 7.08 -9.55
CA ALA A 35 7.69 6.64 -10.94
C ALA A 35 8.33 7.72 -11.82
N LYS A 36 7.94 8.98 -11.62
CA LYS A 36 8.55 10.12 -12.33
C LYS A 36 10.03 10.30 -11.98
N VAL A 37 10.36 10.21 -10.69
CA VAL A 37 11.74 10.34 -10.22
C VAL A 37 12.63 9.26 -10.83
N LEU A 38 12.12 8.02 -10.89
CA LEU A 38 12.86 6.90 -11.49
C LEU A 38 12.82 6.88 -13.02
N GLY A 39 11.96 7.68 -13.65
CA GLY A 39 11.82 7.72 -15.10
C GLY A 39 11.20 6.46 -15.68
N ILE A 40 10.34 5.75 -14.93
CA ILE A 40 9.67 4.54 -15.39
C ILE A 40 8.21 4.81 -15.75
N ASP A 41 7.69 4.04 -16.72
CA ASP A 41 6.29 4.14 -17.18
C ASP A 41 5.37 3.31 -16.29
N LYS A 42 5.19 3.78 -15.06
CA LYS A 42 4.36 3.16 -14.03
C LYS A 42 3.52 4.23 -13.33
N GLY A 43 2.65 3.81 -12.45
CA GLY A 43 1.87 4.72 -11.60
C GLY A 43 0.58 5.22 -12.21
N ASN A 44 0.05 4.57 -13.26
CA ASN A 44 -1.27 4.87 -13.80
C ASN A 44 -1.95 3.61 -14.34
N LEU A 45 -3.28 3.68 -14.45
CA LEU A 45 -4.13 2.57 -14.91
C LEU A 45 -4.70 2.81 -16.31
N ALA A 46 -4.07 3.67 -17.11
CA ALA A 46 -4.52 3.95 -18.45
C ALA A 46 -4.48 2.69 -19.34
N PRO A 47 -5.40 2.56 -20.33
CA PRO A 47 -5.34 1.46 -21.28
C PRO A 47 -3.99 1.35 -21.97
N GLY A 48 -3.49 0.14 -22.17
CA GLY A 48 -2.19 -0.11 -22.77
C GLY A 48 -1.01 -0.08 -21.79
N LYS A 49 -1.25 0.22 -20.52
CA LYS A 49 -0.22 0.20 -19.47
C LYS A 49 -0.15 -1.18 -18.82
N ALA A 50 0.99 -1.48 -18.18
CA ALA A 50 1.14 -2.70 -17.41
C ALA A 50 0.08 -2.76 -16.29
N ALA A 51 -0.53 -3.92 -16.11
CA ALA A 51 -1.53 -4.13 -15.08
C ALA A 51 -0.85 -4.40 -13.73
N ASP A 52 -0.31 -3.33 -13.12
CA ASP A 52 0.28 -3.34 -11.79
C ASP A 52 -0.70 -2.63 -10.86
N ILE A 53 -1.48 -3.40 -10.12
CA ILE A 53 -2.67 -2.90 -9.40
C ILE A 53 -2.65 -3.40 -7.96
N VAL A 54 -3.01 -2.51 -7.04
CA VAL A 54 -3.28 -2.87 -5.65
C VAL A 54 -4.76 -2.62 -5.37
N ILE A 55 -5.40 -3.60 -4.76
CA ILE A 55 -6.76 -3.47 -4.24
C ILE A 55 -6.66 -3.44 -2.72
N ALA A 56 -7.16 -2.37 -2.12
CA ALA A 56 -7.08 -2.17 -0.68
C ALA A 56 -8.47 -1.87 -0.11
N ASP A 57 -8.72 -2.36 1.10
CA ASP A 57 -9.91 -2.02 1.87
C ASP A 57 -9.58 -0.83 2.77
N ILE A 58 -10.19 0.32 2.51
CA ILE A 58 -9.98 1.55 3.27
C ILE A 58 -11.11 1.83 4.27
N THR A 59 -12.09 0.96 4.39
CA THR A 59 -13.27 1.18 5.25
C THR A 59 -13.20 0.40 6.55
N LYS A 60 -12.63 -0.80 6.53
CA LYS A 60 -12.61 -1.71 7.66
C LYS A 60 -11.33 -1.55 8.47
N GLU A 61 -11.48 -1.34 9.77
CA GLU A 61 -10.35 -1.33 10.68
C GLU A 61 -9.77 -2.73 10.85
N TYR A 62 -8.45 -2.83 10.91
CA TYR A 62 -7.77 -4.09 11.19
C TYR A 62 -6.56 -3.84 12.10
N LYS A 63 -6.06 -4.92 12.68
CA LYS A 63 -4.90 -4.89 13.57
C LYS A 63 -3.68 -5.45 12.82
N ILE A 64 -2.58 -4.72 12.84
CA ILE A 64 -1.32 -5.17 12.25
C ILE A 64 -0.79 -6.34 13.07
N ASP A 65 -0.51 -7.44 12.39
CA ASP A 65 0.00 -8.68 12.99
C ASP A 65 1.26 -9.10 12.25
N SER A 66 2.41 -8.84 12.85
CA SER A 66 3.72 -9.12 12.23
C SER A 66 3.95 -10.61 11.98
N SER A 67 3.27 -11.49 12.72
CA SER A 67 3.40 -12.93 12.51
C SER A 67 2.89 -13.39 11.14
N LYS A 68 2.05 -12.58 10.51
CA LYS A 68 1.46 -12.86 9.18
C LYS A 68 2.22 -12.21 8.03
N PHE A 69 3.34 -11.53 8.31
CA PHE A 69 4.15 -10.92 7.26
C PHE A 69 4.79 -11.98 6.36
N VAL A 70 4.82 -11.69 5.07
CA VAL A 70 5.54 -12.49 4.07
C VAL A 70 7.05 -12.33 4.26
N SER A 71 7.51 -11.15 4.67
CA SER A 71 8.91 -10.88 4.98
C SER A 71 9.46 -11.87 6.01
N LYS A 72 10.69 -12.29 5.84
CA LYS A 72 11.40 -13.11 6.84
C LYS A 72 11.64 -12.34 8.13
N GLY A 73 11.92 -11.05 8.04
CA GLY A 73 12.00 -10.17 9.21
C GLY A 73 10.60 -9.89 9.74
N LYS A 74 10.46 -9.87 11.05
CA LYS A 74 9.17 -9.63 11.73
C LYS A 74 9.22 -8.43 12.67
N ASN A 75 10.35 -7.77 12.82
CA ASN A 75 10.51 -6.67 13.76
C ASN A 75 9.92 -5.38 13.20
N THR A 76 8.85 -4.94 13.81
CA THR A 76 8.18 -3.68 13.49
C THR A 76 7.65 -3.02 14.77
N PRO A 77 7.77 -1.69 14.90
CA PRO A 77 7.17 -0.98 16.03
C PRO A 77 5.64 -0.86 15.92
N PHE A 78 5.06 -1.27 14.79
CA PHE A 78 3.63 -1.12 14.52
C PHE A 78 2.83 -2.38 14.80
N ASP A 79 3.45 -3.43 15.33
CA ASP A 79 2.74 -4.65 15.67
C ASP A 79 1.65 -4.36 16.70
N GLY A 80 0.45 -4.86 16.43
CA GLY A 80 -0.73 -4.59 17.26
C GLY A 80 -1.41 -3.25 17.03
N LYS A 81 -0.88 -2.37 16.19
CA LYS A 81 -1.52 -1.09 15.88
C LYS A 81 -2.76 -1.32 15.02
N LYS A 82 -3.85 -0.64 15.37
CA LYS A 82 -5.08 -0.65 14.59
C LYS A 82 -5.07 0.46 13.54
N GLY A 83 -5.64 0.18 12.36
CA GLY A 83 -5.77 1.15 11.30
C GLY A 83 -6.61 0.64 10.16
N LYS A 84 -6.67 1.44 9.09
CA LYS A 84 -7.38 1.12 7.84
C LYS A 84 -6.38 1.09 6.69
N GLY A 85 -6.79 0.55 5.54
CA GLY A 85 -5.92 0.48 4.37
C GLY A 85 -5.23 -0.86 4.21
N ARG A 86 -5.91 -1.95 4.58
CA ARG A 86 -5.37 -3.29 4.35
C ARG A 86 -5.33 -3.58 2.85
N VAL A 87 -4.17 -3.98 2.35
CA VAL A 87 -4.05 -4.48 0.99
C VAL A 87 -4.69 -5.85 0.90
N ILE A 88 -5.65 -6.02 -0.01
CA ILE A 88 -6.38 -7.27 -0.20
C ILE A 88 -5.78 -8.08 -1.35
N THR A 89 -5.40 -7.42 -2.43
CA THR A 89 -4.87 -8.09 -3.62
C THR A 89 -3.79 -7.23 -4.26
N THR A 90 -2.70 -7.85 -4.67
CA THR A 90 -1.65 -7.21 -5.48
C THR A 90 -1.53 -7.94 -6.79
N ILE A 91 -1.56 -7.19 -7.89
CA ILE A 91 -1.47 -7.69 -9.26
C ILE A 91 -0.23 -7.07 -9.88
N VAL A 92 0.63 -7.88 -10.46
CA VAL A 92 1.82 -7.44 -11.18
C VAL A 92 1.79 -8.05 -12.58
N ASP A 93 1.87 -7.17 -13.59
CA ASP A 93 1.82 -7.55 -15.01
C ASP A 93 0.64 -8.46 -15.32
N GLY A 94 -0.53 -8.11 -14.79
CA GLY A 94 -1.78 -8.83 -14.98
C GLY A 94 -1.93 -10.11 -14.17
N LYS A 95 -0.98 -10.45 -13.32
CA LYS A 95 -1.02 -11.67 -12.51
C LYS A 95 -1.20 -11.36 -11.03
N ILE A 96 -2.10 -12.07 -10.38
CA ILE A 96 -2.29 -11.96 -8.94
C ILE A 96 -1.06 -12.58 -8.25
N VAL A 97 -0.29 -11.75 -7.52
CA VAL A 97 0.89 -12.19 -6.79
C VAL A 97 0.68 -12.21 -5.27
N TYR A 98 -0.38 -11.58 -4.79
CA TYR A 98 -0.78 -11.59 -3.39
C TYR A 98 -2.30 -11.53 -3.29
N LYS A 99 -2.86 -12.30 -2.37
CA LYS A 99 -4.29 -12.28 -2.04
C LYS A 99 -4.44 -12.57 -0.56
N TYR A 100 -5.14 -11.67 0.12
CA TYR A 100 -5.44 -11.81 1.55
C TYR A 100 -6.44 -12.94 1.81
#